data_47082c21202338b3a4610046825431b8
#
_entry.id   47082c21202338b3a4610046825431b8
#
_cell.length_a   1.000
_cell.length_b   1.000
_cell.length_c   1.000
_cell.angle_alpha   90.00
_cell.angle_beta   90.00
_cell.angle_gamma   90.00
#
_symmetry.space_group_name_H-M   'P 1'
#
loop_
_entity.id
_entity.type
_entity.pdbx_description
1 polymer ?
#
loop_
_entity_poly.entity_id
_entity_poly.type
_entity_poly.pdbx_seq_one_letter_code
_entity_poly.pdbx_strand_id
1 'polypeptide(L)'
;MQTNPFKPTAGKTPPTIIGREDVLEEFNEGLVNGPGAPGRLMRIAGVRGTGKTVLLDECSRLAQSRGWTVIKEVATEGLCQRILEQLQPKFQAKHARFEPTVAGISIGSIDIERIGPSLRDAMRQAISKNGNGLLITLDEVQDAELDEVRTLSIAIQQVIGEDLDIAFVFAGLPSMIESVINGKTLTFLCRALPFDLKAVAVTEVSYSLEETIEASGMELQPSIASQLAEATQGYPFMIQLVGYYAWQLARRAHTTIIGEEEAKRGIATARERFCAMVIEPALQRIPPTCIAYLLSMASLGQTCSTSMVADDLNKTPQQVSSIRSRLLRESIIEAPSYGKVSFAIPYMRDYLNEHKAELEAEL
;
A
#
# COMPACT_ATOMS: atom_id res chain seq x y z
N MET A 1 26.68 -13.39 15.54
CA MET A 1 25.35 -14.03 15.52
C MET A 1 24.67 -13.71 14.21
N GLN A 2 24.18 -14.71 13.49
CA GLN A 2 23.40 -14.50 12.28
C GLN A 2 22.11 -13.74 12.62
N THR A 3 21.78 -12.72 11.84
CA THR A 3 20.57 -11.90 12.03
C THR A 3 19.50 -12.35 11.05
N ASN A 4 18.25 -12.49 11.52
CA ASN A 4 17.14 -12.83 10.63
C ASN A 4 16.99 -11.76 9.55
N PRO A 5 17.08 -12.13 8.25
CA PRO A 5 17.01 -11.16 7.16
C PRO A 5 15.58 -10.63 6.95
N PHE A 6 14.55 -11.43 7.25
CA PHE A 6 13.16 -11.05 7.03
C PHE A 6 12.67 -9.99 8.01
N LYS A 7 11.82 -9.07 7.54
CA LYS A 7 11.36 -7.90 8.31
C LYS A 7 9.84 -7.76 8.25
N PRO A 8 9.08 -8.65 8.93
CA PRO A 8 7.61 -8.60 8.92
C PRO A 8 7.06 -7.49 9.83
N THR A 9 7.56 -6.28 9.68
CA THR A 9 7.07 -5.09 10.38
C THR A 9 6.56 -4.10 9.34
N ALA A 10 5.35 -3.57 9.55
CA ALA A 10 4.79 -2.58 8.63
C ALA A 10 5.75 -1.40 8.40
N GLY A 11 5.90 -0.97 7.15
CA GLY A 11 6.77 0.13 6.75
C GLY A 11 8.28 -0.19 6.76
N LYS A 12 8.68 -1.45 6.97
CA LYS A 12 10.10 -1.83 6.84
C LYS A 12 10.36 -2.43 5.47
N THR A 13 11.37 -1.89 4.79
CA THR A 13 11.86 -2.43 3.52
C THR A 13 12.46 -3.81 3.75
N PRO A 14 12.01 -4.83 3.03
CA PRO A 14 12.60 -6.17 3.06
C PRO A 14 14.02 -6.15 2.43
N PRO A 15 14.83 -7.19 2.64
CA PRO A 15 16.16 -7.27 2.03
C PRO A 15 16.09 -7.30 0.50
N THR A 16 15.06 -7.93 -0.05
CA THR A 16 14.80 -8.01 -1.49
C THR A 16 13.34 -7.64 -1.77
N ILE A 17 13.13 -6.77 -2.75
CA ILE A 17 11.81 -6.43 -3.29
C ILE A 17 11.60 -7.33 -4.52
N ILE A 18 10.54 -8.15 -4.50
CA ILE A 18 10.30 -9.20 -5.49
C ILE A 18 9.12 -8.82 -6.37
N GLY A 19 9.23 -9.04 -7.68
CA GLY A 19 8.14 -8.86 -8.64
C GLY A 19 7.65 -7.42 -8.73
N ARG A 20 8.57 -6.46 -8.59
CA ARG A 20 8.31 -5.02 -8.70
C ARG A 20 9.41 -4.30 -9.50
N GLU A 21 10.23 -5.08 -10.18
CA GLU A 21 11.37 -4.60 -10.95
C GLU A 21 10.91 -3.67 -12.05
N ASP A 22 9.83 -4.00 -12.75
CA ASP A 22 9.22 -3.20 -13.81
C ASP A 22 8.80 -1.79 -13.33
N VAL A 23 8.23 -1.68 -12.14
CA VAL A 23 7.81 -0.40 -11.55
C VAL A 23 9.02 0.47 -11.21
N LEU A 24 10.06 -0.16 -10.64
CA LEU A 24 11.28 0.54 -10.24
C LEU A 24 12.13 0.94 -11.45
N GLU A 25 12.16 0.09 -12.49
CA GLU A 25 12.85 0.37 -13.75
C GLU A 25 12.19 1.57 -14.45
N GLU A 26 10.86 1.55 -14.62
CA GLU A 26 10.11 2.66 -15.22
C GLU A 26 10.31 3.97 -14.46
N PHE A 27 10.27 3.93 -13.12
CA PHE A 27 10.56 5.10 -12.30
C PHE A 27 11.99 5.61 -12.51
N ASN A 28 12.97 4.70 -12.50
CA ASN A 28 14.38 5.02 -12.70
C ASN A 28 14.65 5.62 -14.08
N GLU A 29 14.04 5.06 -15.13
CA GLU A 29 14.09 5.61 -16.48
C GLU A 29 13.42 7.00 -16.53
N GLY A 30 12.32 7.19 -15.84
CA GLY A 30 11.66 8.49 -15.72
C GLY A 30 12.58 9.56 -15.14
N LEU A 31 13.41 9.23 -14.15
CA LEU A 31 14.41 10.16 -13.58
C LEU A 31 15.51 10.49 -14.59
N VAL A 32 15.93 9.52 -15.42
CA VAL A 32 17.00 9.69 -16.42
C VAL A 32 16.54 10.49 -17.64
N ASN A 33 15.33 10.18 -18.14
CA ASN A 33 14.82 10.74 -19.39
C ASN A 33 14.34 12.20 -19.28
N GLY A 34 14.24 12.75 -18.08
CA GLY A 34 13.94 14.16 -17.86
C GLY A 34 12.46 14.51 -17.84
N PRO A 35 12.13 15.82 -17.81
CA PRO A 35 10.75 16.30 -17.74
C PRO A 35 9.88 15.72 -18.86
N GLY A 36 8.66 15.32 -18.53
CA GLY A 36 7.71 14.70 -19.46
C GLY A 36 7.81 13.17 -19.58
N ALA A 37 8.81 12.53 -18.99
CA ALA A 37 8.89 11.06 -18.97
C ALA A 37 7.75 10.45 -18.12
N PRO A 38 7.06 9.38 -18.60
CA PRO A 38 5.92 8.78 -17.91
C PRO A 38 6.22 8.33 -16.48
N GLY A 39 7.39 7.73 -16.24
CA GLY A 39 7.83 7.27 -14.92
C GLY A 39 8.00 8.36 -13.86
N ARG A 40 7.83 9.65 -14.20
CA ARG A 40 7.81 10.77 -13.25
C ARG A 40 6.44 11.06 -12.65
N LEU A 41 5.38 10.52 -13.22
CA LEU A 41 4.02 10.64 -12.71
C LEU A 41 3.39 9.25 -12.66
N MET A 42 3.38 8.64 -11.48
CA MET A 42 2.97 7.24 -11.31
C MET A 42 1.91 7.09 -10.23
N ARG A 43 1.01 6.14 -10.44
CA ARG A 43 0.02 5.70 -9.45
C ARG A 43 0.18 4.22 -9.15
N ILE A 44 0.21 3.88 -7.88
CA ILE A 44 0.41 2.52 -7.39
C ILE A 44 -0.85 2.08 -6.64
N ALA A 45 -1.61 1.16 -7.24
CA ALA A 45 -2.80 0.58 -6.64
C ALA A 45 -2.49 -0.81 -6.07
N GLY A 46 -3.05 -1.13 -4.92
CA GLY A 46 -2.90 -2.46 -4.33
C GLY A 46 -3.63 -2.59 -3.02
N VAL A 47 -4.05 -3.80 -2.68
CA VAL A 47 -4.67 -4.10 -1.38
C VAL A 47 -3.66 -3.87 -0.24
N ARG A 48 -4.12 -3.91 1.01
CA ARG A 48 -3.22 -3.76 2.17
C ARG A 48 -2.20 -4.89 2.21
N GLY A 49 -0.94 -4.59 2.54
CA GLY A 49 0.13 -5.60 2.62
C GLY A 49 0.76 -6.01 1.28
N THR A 50 0.39 -5.42 0.15
CA THR A 50 1.00 -5.68 -1.17
C THR A 50 2.33 -4.96 -1.40
N GLY A 51 2.80 -4.18 -0.42
CA GLY A 51 4.10 -3.52 -0.47
C GLY A 51 4.10 -2.11 -1.06
N LYS A 52 2.95 -1.41 -1.14
CA LYS A 52 2.86 -0.04 -1.65
C LYS A 52 3.85 0.92 -0.99
N THR A 53 3.82 1.00 0.34
CA THR A 53 4.73 1.85 1.14
C THR A 53 6.20 1.51 0.90
N VAL A 54 6.53 0.22 0.83
CA VAL A 54 7.89 -0.25 0.53
C VAL A 54 8.36 0.21 -0.84
N LEU A 55 7.46 0.16 -1.83
CA LEU A 55 7.77 0.60 -3.19
C LEU A 55 7.95 2.13 -3.28
N LEU A 56 7.13 2.92 -2.57
CA LEU A 56 7.32 4.36 -2.43
C LEU A 56 8.65 4.71 -1.75
N ASP A 57 9.05 3.93 -0.75
CA ASP A 57 10.34 4.08 -0.07
C ASP A 57 11.50 3.78 -1.01
N GLU A 58 11.36 2.77 -1.87
CA GLU A 58 12.40 2.43 -2.84
C GLU A 58 12.52 3.48 -3.95
N CYS A 59 11.41 3.99 -4.48
CA CYS A 59 11.41 5.16 -5.37
C CYS A 59 12.12 6.35 -4.71
N SER A 60 11.84 6.58 -3.43
CA SER A 60 12.48 7.64 -2.64
C SER A 60 14.00 7.44 -2.54
N ARG A 61 14.45 6.21 -2.28
CA ARG A 61 15.88 5.86 -2.19
C ARG A 61 16.58 6.04 -3.53
N LEU A 62 15.95 5.63 -4.63
CA LEU A 62 16.47 5.83 -5.99
C LEU A 62 16.63 7.32 -6.33
N ALA A 63 15.64 8.14 -6.01
CA ALA A 63 15.71 9.58 -6.22
C ALA A 63 16.80 10.23 -5.35
N GLN A 64 16.90 9.86 -4.07
CA GLN A 64 17.95 10.36 -3.17
C GLN A 64 19.34 9.99 -3.65
N SER A 65 19.55 8.77 -4.17
CA SER A 65 20.86 8.36 -4.72
C SER A 65 21.30 9.20 -5.92
N ARG A 66 20.36 9.87 -6.59
CA ARG A 66 20.60 10.82 -7.68
C ARG A 66 20.67 12.29 -7.21
N GLY A 67 20.66 12.51 -5.89
CA GLY A 67 20.73 13.86 -5.30
C GLY A 67 19.41 14.64 -5.34
N TRP A 68 18.28 14.00 -5.64
CA TRP A 68 16.96 14.63 -5.62
C TRP A 68 16.52 14.95 -4.19
N THR A 69 15.82 16.06 -4.03
CA THR A 69 15.05 16.31 -2.81
C THR A 69 13.85 15.38 -2.78
N VAL A 70 13.60 14.76 -1.64
CA VAL A 70 12.49 13.82 -1.47
C VAL A 70 11.59 14.25 -0.32
N ILE A 71 10.29 14.35 -0.60
CA ILE A 71 9.24 14.56 0.38
C ILE A 71 8.37 13.32 0.42
N LYS A 72 8.23 12.75 1.61
CA LYS A 72 7.38 11.60 1.87
C LYS A 72 6.22 12.02 2.76
N GLU A 73 5.00 11.82 2.27
CA GLU A 73 3.80 12.13 3.03
C GLU A 73 2.81 10.97 3.03
N VAL A 74 2.04 10.90 4.10
CA VAL A 74 0.82 10.11 4.17
C VAL A 74 -0.35 11.09 4.01
N ALA A 75 -1.30 10.69 3.20
CA ALA A 75 -2.46 11.50 2.88
C ALA A 75 -3.41 11.65 4.07
N THR A 76 -3.21 12.70 4.86
CA THR A 76 -4.04 13.08 6.01
C THR A 76 -4.30 14.58 5.98
N GLU A 77 -5.26 15.04 6.78
CA GLU A 77 -5.58 16.47 6.94
C GLU A 77 -4.31 17.32 7.14
N GLY A 78 -4.22 18.47 6.47
CA GLY A 78 -3.08 19.37 6.51
C GLY A 78 -1.90 18.95 5.62
N LEU A 79 -2.11 18.03 4.67
CA LEU A 79 -1.10 17.53 3.72
C LEU A 79 -0.32 18.66 3.03
N CYS A 80 -1.03 19.60 2.43
CA CYS A 80 -0.41 20.71 1.69
C CYS A 80 0.47 21.58 2.57
N GLN A 81 0.03 21.82 3.80
CA GLN A 81 0.79 22.60 4.77
C GLN A 81 2.07 21.88 5.20
N ARG A 82 2.00 20.57 5.47
CA ARG A 82 3.20 19.77 5.82
C ARG A 82 4.22 19.72 4.69
N ILE A 83 3.78 19.59 3.44
CA ILE A 83 4.68 19.65 2.28
C ILE A 83 5.37 21.02 2.20
N LEU A 84 4.60 22.10 2.37
CA LEU A 84 5.14 23.48 2.35
C LEU A 84 6.19 23.70 3.44
N GLU A 85 5.93 23.21 4.66
CA GLU A 85 6.86 23.30 5.78
C GLU A 85 8.17 22.53 5.54
N GLN A 86 8.10 21.37 4.91
CA GLN A 86 9.29 20.60 4.54
C GLN A 86 10.12 21.29 3.44
N LEU A 87 9.46 21.93 2.49
CA LEU A 87 10.13 22.69 1.41
C LEU A 87 10.76 23.97 1.92
N GLN A 88 10.16 24.60 2.95
CA GLN A 88 10.60 25.89 3.52
C GLN A 88 10.78 25.83 5.05
N PRO A 89 11.75 25.09 5.58
CA PRO A 89 11.90 24.90 7.03
C PRO A 89 12.15 26.20 7.81
N LYS A 90 12.43 27.31 7.17
CA LYS A 90 12.58 28.63 7.81
C LYS A 90 11.25 29.37 8.01
N PHE A 91 10.14 28.85 7.48
CA PHE A 91 8.82 29.49 7.61
C PHE A 91 8.24 29.34 9.02
N GLN A 92 8.65 28.32 9.78
CA GLN A 92 8.19 28.08 11.16
C GLN A 92 8.52 29.24 12.15
N ALA A 93 9.54 30.04 11.87
CA ALA A 93 9.99 31.08 12.81
C ALA A 93 9.22 32.41 12.74
N LYS A 94 8.42 32.64 11.70
CA LYS A 94 7.73 33.94 11.52
C LYS A 94 6.25 33.96 11.95
N HIS A 95 5.61 32.81 12.08
CA HIS A 95 4.20 32.72 12.50
C HIS A 95 3.98 32.28 13.95
N ALA A 96 5.04 32.08 14.73
CA ALA A 96 4.95 31.72 16.17
C ALA A 96 4.70 32.91 17.12
N ARG A 97 4.35 34.11 16.61
CA ARG A 97 3.79 35.17 17.43
C ARG A 97 2.30 35.25 17.21
N PHE A 98 1.59 34.37 17.87
CA PHE A 98 0.16 34.45 18.06
C PHE A 98 -0.09 35.35 19.27
N GLU A 99 -0.50 36.59 19.04
CA GLU A 99 -1.19 37.38 20.07
C GLU A 99 -2.61 36.82 20.18
N PRO A 100 -3.08 36.46 21.39
CA PRO A 100 -4.44 35.99 21.55
C PRO A 100 -5.38 37.18 21.46
N THR A 101 -5.94 37.44 20.29
CA THR A 101 -7.05 38.38 20.15
C THR A 101 -8.35 37.64 20.43
N VAL A 102 -8.94 37.97 21.54
CA VAL A 102 -10.30 37.58 21.96
C VAL A 102 -11.31 38.24 21.02
N ALA A 103 -11.87 37.47 20.09
CA ALA A 103 -13.21 37.66 19.51
C ALA A 103 -13.48 36.52 18.52
N GLY A 104 -14.25 35.54 18.92
CA GLY A 104 -15.17 34.66 18.18
C GLY A 104 -14.96 34.44 16.67
N ILE A 105 -13.83 33.87 16.25
CA ILE A 105 -13.68 33.34 14.87
C ILE A 105 -13.23 31.91 15.04
N SER A 106 -14.03 30.99 14.50
CA SER A 106 -13.75 29.55 14.43
C SER A 106 -12.41 29.32 13.74
N ILE A 107 -11.47 28.76 14.48
CA ILE A 107 -10.22 28.17 13.94
C ILE A 107 -10.63 26.95 13.14
N GLY A 108 -10.74 27.05 11.80
CA GLY A 108 -11.23 25.90 11.02
C GLY A 108 -11.15 25.98 9.51
N SER A 109 -10.68 27.05 8.90
CA SER A 109 -10.42 27.07 7.47
C SER A 109 -9.07 27.73 7.21
N ILE A 110 -8.03 26.94 7.13
CA ILE A 110 -6.79 27.36 6.47
C ILE A 110 -7.20 27.68 5.04
N ASP A 111 -6.93 28.90 4.58
CA ASP A 111 -7.26 29.38 3.22
C ASP A 111 -6.49 28.54 2.19
N ILE A 112 -7.06 27.42 1.77
CA ILE A 112 -6.51 26.47 0.78
C ILE A 112 -6.19 27.23 -0.53
N GLU A 113 -6.95 28.25 -0.87
CA GLU A 113 -6.71 29.11 -2.03
C GLU A 113 -5.36 29.87 -2.00
N ARG A 114 -4.81 30.13 -0.81
CA ARG A 114 -3.51 30.79 -0.65
C ARG A 114 -2.33 29.80 -0.58
N ILE A 115 -2.57 28.55 -0.24
CA ILE A 115 -1.53 27.53 -0.13
C ILE A 115 -1.02 27.09 -1.50
N GLY A 116 -1.89 26.96 -2.49
CA GLY A 116 -1.54 26.47 -3.82
C GLY A 116 -0.41 27.25 -4.50
N PRO A 117 -0.49 28.58 -4.65
CA PRO A 117 0.60 29.40 -5.19
C PRO A 117 1.89 29.28 -4.36
N SER A 118 1.78 29.22 -3.03
CA SER A 118 2.94 29.07 -2.13
C SER A 118 3.61 27.70 -2.29
N LEU A 119 2.86 26.63 -2.52
CA LEU A 119 3.40 25.28 -2.82
C LEU A 119 4.21 25.27 -4.12
N ARG A 120 3.66 25.81 -5.20
CA ARG A 120 4.35 25.90 -6.48
C ARG A 120 5.67 26.65 -6.34
N ASP A 121 5.66 27.84 -5.71
CA ASP A 121 6.86 28.64 -5.52
C ASP A 121 7.88 27.94 -4.64
N ALA A 122 7.46 27.23 -3.60
CA ALA A 122 8.32 26.45 -2.73
C ALA A 122 8.97 25.27 -3.46
N MET A 123 8.21 24.53 -4.28
CA MET A 123 8.72 23.44 -5.13
C MET A 123 9.77 23.96 -6.11
N ARG A 124 9.48 25.07 -6.80
CA ARG A 124 10.40 25.75 -7.72
C ARG A 124 11.73 26.15 -7.05
N GLN A 125 11.62 26.77 -5.87
CA GLN A 125 12.80 27.16 -5.09
C GLN A 125 13.62 25.95 -4.64
N ALA A 126 12.97 24.87 -4.21
CA ALA A 126 13.65 23.63 -3.81
C ALA A 126 14.44 23.02 -4.97
N ILE A 127 13.82 22.93 -6.16
CA ILE A 127 14.46 22.41 -7.37
C ILE A 127 15.64 23.32 -7.78
N SER A 128 15.41 24.62 -7.86
CA SER A 128 16.44 25.58 -8.30
C SER A 128 17.63 25.65 -7.33
N LYS A 129 17.38 25.51 -6.01
CA LYS A 129 18.43 25.60 -4.99
C LYS A 129 19.36 24.39 -4.98
N ASN A 130 18.83 23.20 -5.24
CA ASN A 130 19.59 21.96 -5.17
C ASN A 130 20.21 21.56 -6.51
N GLY A 131 19.79 22.20 -7.61
CA GLY A 131 20.25 21.89 -8.99
C GLY A 131 19.82 20.49 -9.46
N ASN A 132 19.03 19.79 -8.67
CA ASN A 132 18.50 18.46 -8.92
C ASN A 132 16.97 18.48 -8.78
N GLY A 133 16.32 17.35 -9.04
CA GLY A 133 14.87 17.25 -9.00
C GLY A 133 14.25 17.20 -7.61
N LEU A 134 12.92 17.21 -7.59
CA LEU A 134 12.07 17.02 -6.43
C LEU A 134 11.16 15.81 -6.65
N LEU A 135 11.21 14.83 -5.76
CA LEU A 135 10.25 13.75 -5.68
C LEU A 135 9.27 14.00 -4.51
N ILE A 136 7.99 13.90 -4.79
CA ILE A 136 6.94 13.82 -3.77
C ILE A 136 6.34 12.42 -3.84
N THR A 137 6.34 11.68 -2.72
CA THR A 137 5.61 10.43 -2.58
C THR A 137 4.43 10.64 -1.63
N LEU A 138 3.26 10.11 -2.00
CA LEU A 138 2.05 10.20 -1.22
C LEU A 138 1.45 8.80 -1.01
N ASP A 139 1.45 8.33 0.24
CA ASP A 139 0.84 7.06 0.60
C ASP A 139 -0.60 7.25 1.09
N GLU A 140 -1.41 6.19 0.97
CA GLU A 140 -2.81 6.10 1.42
C GLU A 140 -3.67 7.29 0.90
N VAL A 141 -3.56 7.59 -0.40
CA VAL A 141 -4.20 8.76 -1.04
C VAL A 141 -5.71 8.90 -0.77
N GLN A 142 -6.37 7.82 -0.38
CA GLN A 142 -7.80 7.81 -0.02
C GLN A 142 -8.11 8.51 1.31
N ASP A 143 -7.12 8.70 2.18
CA ASP A 143 -7.31 9.31 3.50
C ASP A 143 -7.13 10.84 3.45
N ALA A 144 -6.79 11.40 2.26
CA ALA A 144 -6.66 12.82 2.04
C ALA A 144 -8.00 13.52 1.79
N GLU A 145 -8.10 14.75 2.22
CA GLU A 145 -9.13 15.66 1.77
C GLU A 145 -8.98 15.93 0.26
N LEU A 146 -10.06 15.75 -0.52
CA LEU A 146 -10.03 15.90 -1.98
C LEU A 146 -9.52 17.26 -2.44
N ASP A 147 -9.82 18.33 -1.71
CA ASP A 147 -9.39 19.71 -2.03
C ASP A 147 -7.87 19.87 -1.83
N GLU A 148 -7.27 19.17 -0.86
CA GLU A 148 -5.82 19.17 -0.68
C GLU A 148 -5.11 18.41 -1.80
N VAL A 149 -5.62 17.22 -2.18
CA VAL A 149 -5.10 16.47 -3.33
C VAL A 149 -5.19 17.28 -4.61
N ARG A 150 -6.30 18.01 -4.80
CA ARG A 150 -6.50 18.91 -5.94
C ARG A 150 -5.47 20.04 -5.94
N THR A 151 -5.30 20.71 -4.81
CA THR A 151 -4.36 21.82 -4.67
C THR A 151 -2.92 21.38 -4.95
N LEU A 152 -2.52 20.24 -4.39
CA LEU A 152 -1.20 19.63 -4.64
C LEU A 152 -1.03 19.27 -6.13
N SER A 153 -2.04 18.64 -6.74
CA SER A 153 -2.00 18.22 -8.14
C SER A 153 -1.86 19.41 -9.09
N ILE A 154 -2.56 20.51 -8.82
CA ILE A 154 -2.46 21.75 -9.62
C ILE A 154 -1.06 22.34 -9.50
N ALA A 155 -0.49 22.41 -8.29
CA ALA A 155 0.85 22.92 -8.05
C ALA A 155 1.90 22.09 -8.80
N ILE A 156 1.82 20.76 -8.73
CA ILE A 156 2.70 19.83 -9.45
C ILE A 156 2.55 20.00 -10.96
N GLN A 157 1.32 20.05 -11.47
CA GLN A 157 1.07 20.24 -12.90
C GLN A 157 1.69 21.55 -13.43
N GLN A 158 1.63 22.63 -12.65
CA GLN A 158 2.23 23.91 -13.01
C GLN A 158 3.76 23.82 -13.06
N VAL A 159 4.38 23.13 -12.10
CA VAL A 159 5.84 22.91 -12.06
C VAL A 159 6.31 22.05 -13.25
N ILE A 160 5.55 21.01 -13.61
CA ILE A 160 5.81 20.20 -14.81
C ILE A 160 5.70 21.07 -16.08
N GLY A 161 4.72 21.97 -16.15
CA GLY A 161 4.55 22.88 -17.29
C GLY A 161 5.68 23.92 -17.43
N GLU A 162 6.54 24.04 -16.45
CA GLU A 162 7.75 24.88 -16.46
C GLU A 162 9.02 24.08 -16.83
N ASP A 163 8.88 22.84 -17.28
CA ASP A 163 9.97 21.91 -17.60
C ASP A 163 10.97 21.69 -16.44
N LEU A 164 10.48 21.78 -15.19
CA LEU A 164 11.30 21.53 -14.01
C LEU A 164 11.32 20.03 -13.65
N ASP A 165 12.43 19.63 -13.03
CA ASP A 165 12.67 18.25 -12.61
C ASP A 165 11.83 17.87 -11.38
N ILE A 166 10.57 17.50 -11.58
CA ILE A 166 9.65 17.01 -10.56
C ILE A 166 9.14 15.63 -10.90
N ALA A 167 8.99 14.79 -9.87
CA ALA A 167 8.29 13.50 -9.94
C ALA A 167 7.24 13.40 -8.84
N PHE A 168 6.13 12.76 -9.14
CA PHE A 168 5.06 12.49 -8.18
C PHE A 168 4.61 11.03 -8.28
N VAL A 169 4.74 10.29 -7.18
CA VAL A 169 4.30 8.90 -7.06
C VAL A 169 3.33 8.79 -5.92
N PHE A 170 2.11 8.34 -6.21
CA PHE A 170 1.10 8.18 -5.17
C PHE A 170 0.55 6.76 -5.13
N ALA A 171 0.19 6.33 -3.93
CA ALA A 171 -0.28 4.98 -3.67
C ALA A 171 -1.58 4.97 -2.86
N GLY A 172 -2.39 3.94 -3.06
CA GLY A 172 -3.63 3.75 -2.34
C GLY A 172 -4.35 2.45 -2.68
N LEU A 173 -5.57 2.30 -2.15
CA LEU A 173 -6.44 1.17 -2.48
C LEU A 173 -7.00 1.34 -3.90
N PRO A 174 -7.16 0.26 -4.70
CA PRO A 174 -7.56 0.34 -6.10
C PRO A 174 -8.84 1.16 -6.32
N SER A 175 -9.92 0.81 -5.62
CA SER A 175 -11.22 1.49 -5.73
C SER A 175 -11.19 2.97 -5.32
N MET A 176 -10.28 3.31 -4.41
CA MET A 176 -10.15 4.67 -3.89
C MET A 176 -9.33 5.54 -4.84
N ILE A 177 -8.26 4.99 -5.41
CA ILE A 177 -7.51 5.67 -6.49
C ILE A 177 -8.45 5.98 -7.65
N GLU A 178 -9.29 5.03 -8.07
CA GLU A 178 -10.30 5.26 -9.10
C GLU A 178 -11.25 6.40 -8.72
N SER A 179 -11.71 6.47 -7.48
CA SER A 179 -12.60 7.54 -7.01
C SER A 179 -11.94 8.93 -7.04
N VAL A 180 -10.66 8.99 -6.64
CA VAL A 180 -9.86 10.22 -6.70
C VAL A 180 -9.65 10.67 -8.14
N ILE A 181 -9.31 9.75 -9.04
CA ILE A 181 -9.02 10.04 -10.45
C ILE A 181 -10.30 10.42 -11.23
N ASN A 182 -11.41 9.70 -11.00
CA ASN A 182 -12.68 9.95 -11.68
C ASN A 182 -13.40 11.23 -11.21
N GLY A 183 -12.89 11.88 -10.17
CA GLY A 183 -13.35 13.21 -9.76
C GLY A 183 -13.16 14.21 -10.90
N LYS A 184 -14.24 14.94 -11.27
CA LYS A 184 -14.27 15.89 -12.41
C LYS A 184 -13.14 16.94 -12.43
N THR A 185 -12.35 17.05 -11.38
CA THR A 185 -11.35 18.10 -11.16
C THR A 185 -9.91 17.63 -11.15
N LEU A 186 -9.66 16.32 -11.24
CA LEU A 186 -8.31 15.73 -11.12
C LEU A 186 -7.85 15.05 -12.43
N THR A 187 -8.23 15.58 -13.58
CA THR A 187 -7.87 15.04 -14.92
C THR A 187 -6.36 14.87 -15.11
N PHE A 188 -5.55 15.66 -14.42
CA PHE A 188 -4.10 15.51 -14.44
C PHE A 188 -3.66 14.14 -13.89
N LEU A 189 -4.21 13.69 -12.76
CA LEU A 189 -3.87 12.40 -12.15
C LEU A 189 -4.34 11.19 -12.97
N CYS A 190 -5.32 11.37 -13.86
CA CYS A 190 -5.72 10.33 -14.82
C CYS A 190 -4.57 9.92 -15.75
N ARG A 191 -3.60 10.81 -15.98
CA ARG A 191 -2.43 10.57 -16.84
C ARG A 191 -1.27 9.89 -16.11
N ALA A 192 -1.40 9.70 -14.80
CA ALA A 192 -0.38 8.98 -14.05
C ALA A 192 -0.30 7.53 -14.53
N LEU A 193 0.94 7.09 -14.79
CA LEU A 193 1.23 5.73 -15.22
C LEU A 193 0.74 4.73 -14.18
N PRO A 194 -0.16 3.81 -14.53
CA PRO A 194 -0.80 2.92 -13.56
C PRO A 194 0.03 1.67 -13.30
N PHE A 195 0.19 1.33 -12.02
CA PHE A 195 0.72 0.05 -11.56
C PHE A 195 -0.22 -0.58 -10.55
N ASP A 196 -0.79 -1.73 -10.92
CA ASP A 196 -1.67 -2.51 -10.06
C ASP A 196 -0.88 -3.66 -9.41
N LEU A 197 -0.57 -3.53 -8.13
CA LEU A 197 0.21 -4.52 -7.40
C LEU A 197 -0.64 -5.76 -7.11
N LYS A 198 -0.30 -6.84 -7.77
CA LYS A 198 -0.88 -8.17 -7.56
C LYS A 198 0.02 -9.02 -6.67
N ALA A 199 -0.48 -10.21 -6.33
CA ALA A 199 0.36 -11.25 -5.73
C ALA A 199 1.57 -11.54 -6.61
N VAL A 200 2.71 -11.78 -5.98
CA VAL A 200 3.96 -12.16 -6.66
C VAL A 200 3.85 -13.61 -7.12
N ALA A 201 4.43 -13.95 -8.27
CA ALA A 201 4.44 -15.33 -8.75
C ALA A 201 5.15 -16.25 -7.74
N VAL A 202 4.54 -17.39 -7.42
CA VAL A 202 5.06 -18.33 -6.41
C VAL A 202 6.47 -18.81 -6.76
N THR A 203 6.78 -18.93 -8.04
CA THR A 203 8.13 -19.30 -8.53
C THR A 203 9.17 -18.24 -8.20
N GLU A 204 8.85 -16.95 -8.36
CA GLU A 204 9.72 -15.83 -7.99
C GLU A 204 9.91 -15.76 -6.47
N VAL A 205 8.83 -16.01 -5.71
CA VAL A 205 8.89 -16.07 -4.24
C VAL A 205 9.80 -17.19 -3.79
N SER A 206 9.70 -18.39 -4.40
CA SER A 206 10.55 -19.54 -4.06
C SER A 206 12.03 -19.22 -4.25
N TYR A 207 12.37 -18.66 -5.40
CA TYR A 207 13.75 -18.26 -5.72
C TYR A 207 14.29 -17.20 -4.73
N SER A 208 13.50 -16.18 -4.45
CA SER A 208 13.93 -15.13 -3.55
C SER A 208 14.03 -15.56 -2.08
N LEU A 209 13.17 -16.50 -1.63
CA LEU A 209 13.32 -17.10 -0.31
C LEU A 209 14.62 -17.88 -0.20
N GLU A 210 14.96 -18.69 -1.23
CA GLU A 210 16.20 -19.46 -1.30
C GLU A 210 17.41 -18.52 -1.23
N GLU A 211 17.49 -17.53 -2.12
CA GLU A 211 18.57 -16.54 -2.16
C GLU A 211 18.72 -15.78 -0.83
N THR A 212 17.61 -15.30 -0.26
CA THR A 212 17.62 -14.52 1.00
C THR A 212 18.08 -15.38 2.19
N ILE A 213 17.65 -16.64 2.25
CA ILE A 213 18.00 -17.57 3.33
C ILE A 213 19.46 -17.98 3.20
N GLU A 214 19.93 -18.31 2.00
CA GLU A 214 21.33 -18.68 1.74
C GLU A 214 22.27 -17.50 2.02
N ALA A 215 21.94 -16.30 1.59
CA ALA A 215 22.70 -15.08 1.89
C ALA A 215 22.81 -14.81 3.42
N SER A 216 21.86 -15.31 4.22
CA SER A 216 21.91 -15.23 5.68
C SER A 216 22.82 -16.28 6.34
N GLY A 217 23.39 -17.20 5.54
CA GLY A 217 24.23 -18.31 6.00
C GLY A 217 23.44 -19.52 6.51
N MET A 218 22.17 -19.66 6.10
CA MET A 218 21.38 -20.87 6.29
C MET A 218 21.19 -21.59 4.94
N GLU A 219 20.88 -22.85 5.00
CA GLU A 219 20.62 -23.71 3.84
C GLU A 219 19.12 -23.95 3.70
N LEU A 220 18.61 -23.89 2.48
CA LEU A 220 17.23 -24.18 2.12
C LEU A 220 17.18 -25.14 0.92
N GLN A 221 16.52 -26.26 1.09
CA GLN A 221 16.32 -27.18 -0.03
C GLN A 221 15.25 -26.65 -0.98
N PRO A 222 15.39 -26.81 -2.33
CA PRO A 222 14.43 -26.29 -3.31
C PRO A 222 12.99 -26.77 -3.08
N SER A 223 12.79 -28.00 -2.62
CA SER A 223 11.45 -28.51 -2.28
C SER A 223 10.82 -27.79 -1.09
N ILE A 224 11.61 -27.38 -0.11
CA ILE A 224 11.18 -26.62 1.05
C ILE A 224 10.94 -25.16 0.65
N ALA A 225 11.78 -24.58 -0.21
CA ALA A 225 11.57 -23.24 -0.77
C ALA A 225 10.22 -23.13 -1.47
N SER A 226 9.88 -24.11 -2.31
CA SER A 226 8.58 -24.17 -2.98
C SER A 226 7.41 -24.29 -2.00
N GLN A 227 7.52 -25.12 -0.96
CA GLN A 227 6.51 -25.27 0.08
C GLN A 227 6.28 -23.97 0.86
N LEU A 228 7.37 -23.27 1.23
CA LEU A 228 7.28 -21.96 1.90
C LEU A 228 6.62 -20.93 0.97
N ALA A 229 7.02 -20.90 -0.30
CA ALA A 229 6.49 -19.96 -1.29
C ALA A 229 4.99 -20.17 -1.56
N GLU A 230 4.53 -21.41 -1.73
CA GLU A 230 3.11 -21.73 -1.88
C GLU A 230 2.28 -21.24 -0.70
N ALA A 231 2.80 -21.41 0.53
CA ALA A 231 2.13 -20.94 1.74
C ALA A 231 2.02 -19.41 1.80
N THR A 232 2.78 -18.65 1.02
CA THR A 232 2.65 -17.19 0.99
C THR A 232 1.51 -16.71 0.11
N GLN A 233 1.00 -17.55 -0.81
CA GLN A 233 0.08 -17.18 -1.88
C GLN A 233 0.57 -15.95 -2.68
N GLY A 234 1.89 -15.71 -2.71
CA GLY A 234 2.51 -14.56 -3.35
C GLY A 234 2.27 -13.22 -2.66
N TYR A 235 1.74 -13.22 -1.43
CA TYR A 235 1.41 -12.00 -0.71
C TYR A 235 2.65 -11.45 0.03
N PRO A 236 3.14 -10.23 -0.30
CA PRO A 236 4.42 -9.73 0.18
C PRO A 236 4.60 -9.76 1.70
N PHE A 237 3.58 -9.37 2.46
CA PHE A 237 3.66 -9.44 3.92
C PHE A 237 3.75 -10.88 4.45
N MET A 238 3.04 -11.81 3.81
CA MET A 238 3.11 -13.23 4.15
C MET A 238 4.46 -13.85 3.79
N ILE A 239 5.11 -13.38 2.71
CA ILE A 239 6.49 -13.79 2.35
C ILE A 239 7.43 -13.47 3.51
N GLN A 240 7.34 -12.25 4.06
CA GLN A 240 8.17 -11.86 5.19
C GLN A 240 7.86 -12.65 6.46
N LEU A 241 6.59 -12.96 6.74
CA LEU A 241 6.20 -13.78 7.91
C LEU A 241 6.71 -15.21 7.78
N VAL A 242 6.47 -15.86 6.66
CA VAL A 242 6.87 -17.28 6.44
C VAL A 242 8.39 -17.41 6.53
N GLY A 243 9.13 -16.57 5.81
CA GLY A 243 10.59 -16.56 5.87
C GLY A 243 11.10 -16.28 7.28
N TYR A 244 10.52 -15.30 7.99
CA TYR A 244 10.94 -14.95 9.34
C TYR A 244 10.78 -16.12 10.33
N TYR A 245 9.63 -16.78 10.33
CA TYR A 245 9.35 -17.83 11.30
C TYR A 245 10.07 -19.14 10.98
N ALA A 246 10.18 -19.53 9.72
CA ALA A 246 10.97 -20.69 9.31
C ALA A 246 12.46 -20.51 9.71
N TRP A 247 13.04 -19.36 9.39
CA TRP A 247 14.41 -19.01 9.75
C TRP A 247 14.62 -18.97 11.28
N GLN A 248 13.68 -18.35 12.02
CA GLN A 248 13.77 -18.24 13.47
C GLN A 248 13.69 -19.59 14.17
N LEU A 249 12.87 -20.52 13.67
CA LEU A 249 12.74 -21.86 14.23
C LEU A 249 14.02 -22.68 14.02
N ALA A 250 14.60 -22.66 12.82
CA ALA A 250 15.88 -23.31 12.56
C ALA A 250 16.99 -22.79 13.50
N ARG A 251 17.07 -21.47 13.65
CA ARG A 251 18.03 -20.87 14.58
C ARG A 251 17.81 -21.30 16.04
N ARG A 252 16.55 -21.41 16.50
CA ARG A 252 16.23 -21.89 17.85
C ARG A 252 16.55 -23.36 18.06
N ALA A 253 16.45 -24.16 16.99
CA ALA A 253 16.85 -25.57 16.97
C ALA A 253 18.38 -25.74 16.85
N HIS A 254 19.15 -24.64 16.81
CA HIS A 254 20.61 -24.65 16.61
C HIS A 254 21.06 -25.38 15.33
N THR A 255 20.22 -25.34 14.29
CA THR A 255 20.55 -25.85 12.94
C THR A 255 20.77 -24.70 11.97
N THR A 256 21.58 -24.93 10.94
CA THR A 256 21.77 -24.04 9.81
C THR A 256 20.90 -24.44 8.60
N ILE A 257 20.14 -25.53 8.73
CA ILE A 257 19.30 -26.06 7.66
C ILE A 257 17.83 -25.83 8.04
N ILE A 258 17.06 -25.20 7.15
CA ILE A 258 15.61 -25.14 7.27
C ILE A 258 15.04 -26.41 6.63
N GLY A 259 14.63 -27.33 7.48
CA GLY A 259 14.04 -28.60 7.09
C GLY A 259 12.51 -28.56 7.06
N GLU A 260 11.92 -29.73 6.83
CA GLU A 260 10.45 -29.86 6.71
C GLU A 260 9.71 -29.48 8.01
N GLU A 261 10.27 -29.82 9.17
CA GLU A 261 9.65 -29.51 10.46
C GLU A 261 9.64 -28.00 10.74
N GLU A 262 10.78 -27.30 10.51
CA GLU A 262 10.90 -25.86 10.66
C GLU A 262 10.01 -25.13 9.67
N ALA A 263 9.91 -25.59 8.44
CA ALA A 263 9.05 -25.04 7.41
C ALA A 263 7.57 -25.18 7.80
N LYS A 264 7.12 -26.38 8.16
CA LYS A 264 5.73 -26.64 8.54
C LYS A 264 5.29 -25.81 9.76
N ARG A 265 6.12 -25.76 10.81
CA ARG A 265 5.83 -24.97 12.01
C ARG A 265 5.93 -23.46 11.73
N GLY A 266 6.89 -23.06 10.88
CA GLY A 266 7.06 -21.68 10.43
C GLY A 266 5.84 -21.17 9.68
N ILE A 267 5.31 -21.96 8.74
CA ILE A 267 4.08 -21.67 8.00
C ILE A 267 2.88 -21.54 8.95
N ALA A 268 2.73 -22.50 9.87
CA ALA A 268 1.61 -22.46 10.82
C ALA A 268 1.64 -21.20 11.69
N THR A 269 2.82 -20.85 12.24
CA THR A 269 2.98 -19.63 13.04
C THR A 269 2.78 -18.36 12.20
N ALA A 270 3.30 -18.34 10.97
CA ALA A 270 3.11 -17.22 10.06
C ALA A 270 1.62 -16.98 9.74
N ARG A 271 0.87 -18.06 9.47
CA ARG A 271 -0.58 -18.00 9.23
C ARG A 271 -1.33 -17.44 10.44
N GLU A 272 -1.06 -17.96 11.65
CA GLU A 272 -1.66 -17.45 12.89
C GLU A 272 -1.42 -15.95 13.05
N ARG A 273 -0.16 -15.51 12.88
CA ARG A 273 0.20 -14.09 12.98
C ARG A 273 -0.45 -13.23 11.90
N PHE A 274 -0.53 -13.77 10.69
CA PHE A 274 -1.20 -13.08 9.58
C PHE A 274 -2.70 -12.88 9.88
N CYS A 275 -3.37 -13.90 10.40
CA CYS A 275 -4.77 -13.78 10.80
C CYS A 275 -4.95 -12.68 11.84
N ALA A 276 -4.16 -12.69 12.92
CA ALA A 276 -4.24 -11.69 13.98
C ALA A 276 -3.87 -10.27 13.54
N MET A 277 -2.92 -10.11 12.60
CA MET A 277 -2.43 -8.79 12.18
C MET A 277 -3.17 -8.20 10.98
N VAL A 278 -3.81 -9.02 10.15
CA VAL A 278 -4.44 -8.57 8.90
C VAL A 278 -5.93 -8.87 8.86
N ILE A 279 -6.33 -10.12 9.11
CA ILE A 279 -7.73 -10.55 8.94
C ILE A 279 -8.62 -10.01 10.05
N GLU A 280 -8.28 -10.25 11.31
CA GLU A 280 -9.08 -9.79 12.45
C GLU A 280 -9.30 -8.27 12.46
N PRO A 281 -8.25 -7.42 12.28
CA PRO A 281 -8.46 -5.99 12.18
C PRO A 281 -9.29 -5.56 10.97
N ALA A 282 -9.24 -6.30 9.86
CA ALA A 282 -10.07 -6.02 8.69
C ALA A 282 -11.55 -6.31 8.98
N LEU A 283 -11.86 -7.41 9.68
CA LEU A 283 -13.22 -7.77 10.08
C LEU A 283 -13.78 -6.82 11.13
N GLN A 284 -12.98 -6.37 12.10
CA GLN A 284 -13.42 -5.42 13.14
C GLN A 284 -13.85 -4.05 12.60
N ARG A 285 -13.39 -3.67 11.39
CA ARG A 285 -13.70 -2.36 10.77
C ARG A 285 -14.98 -2.35 9.94
N ILE A 286 -15.59 -3.49 9.72
CA ILE A 286 -16.77 -3.64 8.87
C ILE A 286 -18.01 -3.99 9.70
N PRO A 287 -19.20 -3.55 9.27
CA PRO A 287 -20.43 -3.85 9.99
C PRO A 287 -20.82 -5.35 9.89
N PRO A 288 -21.63 -5.82 10.84
CA PRO A 288 -22.12 -7.21 10.86
C PRO A 288 -22.72 -7.69 9.54
N THR A 289 -23.42 -6.84 8.81
CA THR A 289 -23.99 -7.18 7.49
C THR A 289 -22.93 -7.52 6.44
N CYS A 290 -21.73 -6.94 6.55
CA CYS A 290 -20.59 -7.29 5.70
C CYS A 290 -19.99 -8.64 6.12
N ILE A 291 -19.92 -8.93 7.41
CA ILE A 291 -19.45 -10.23 7.93
C ILE A 291 -20.38 -11.34 7.44
N ALA A 292 -21.70 -11.17 7.53
CA ALA A 292 -22.68 -12.11 7.00
C ALA A 292 -22.47 -12.38 5.49
N TYR A 293 -22.17 -11.33 4.71
CA TYR A 293 -21.86 -11.47 3.28
C TYR A 293 -20.59 -12.29 3.06
N LEU A 294 -19.52 -12.04 3.84
CA LEU A 294 -18.27 -12.79 3.74
C LEU A 294 -18.42 -14.25 4.17
N LEU A 295 -19.21 -14.55 5.20
CA LEU A 295 -19.51 -15.91 5.62
C LEU A 295 -20.27 -16.68 4.53
N SER A 296 -21.24 -16.05 3.88
CA SER A 296 -21.92 -16.61 2.71
C SER A 296 -20.93 -16.89 1.58
N MET A 297 -20.06 -15.93 1.25
CA MET A 297 -18.99 -16.15 0.26
C MET A 297 -18.10 -17.34 0.64
N ALA A 298 -17.68 -17.44 1.90
CA ALA A 298 -16.76 -18.49 2.35
C ALA A 298 -17.36 -19.88 2.17
N SER A 299 -18.67 -20.04 2.41
CA SER A 299 -19.41 -21.29 2.18
C SER A 299 -19.52 -21.66 0.70
N LEU A 300 -19.65 -20.66 -0.18
CA LEU A 300 -19.80 -20.85 -1.63
C LEU A 300 -18.47 -21.09 -2.37
N GLY A 301 -17.34 -20.63 -1.81
CA GLY A 301 -16.01 -20.87 -2.38
C GLY A 301 -15.08 -19.66 -2.34
N GLN A 302 -13.87 -19.80 -2.91
CA GLN A 302 -12.91 -18.70 -3.01
C GLN A 302 -13.41 -17.60 -3.96
N THR A 303 -14.11 -17.99 -5.03
CA THR A 303 -14.74 -17.11 -6.01
C THR A 303 -16.16 -17.54 -6.24
N CYS A 304 -17.10 -16.63 -6.16
CA CYS A 304 -18.53 -16.91 -6.38
C CYS A 304 -19.21 -15.76 -7.14
N SER A 305 -20.44 -15.97 -7.60
CA SER A 305 -21.22 -14.89 -8.20
C SER A 305 -21.95 -14.08 -7.12
N THR A 306 -22.11 -12.77 -7.36
CA THR A 306 -22.88 -11.90 -6.47
C THR A 306 -24.34 -12.37 -6.31
N SER A 307 -24.92 -13.01 -7.34
CA SER A 307 -26.26 -13.58 -7.27
C SER A 307 -26.33 -14.75 -6.32
N MET A 308 -25.36 -15.68 -6.35
CA MET A 308 -25.33 -16.81 -5.40
C MET A 308 -25.25 -16.32 -3.96
N VAL A 309 -24.46 -15.28 -3.68
CA VAL A 309 -24.40 -14.69 -2.34
C VAL A 309 -25.74 -14.03 -1.95
N ALA A 310 -26.40 -13.36 -2.89
CA ALA A 310 -27.70 -12.76 -2.63
C ALA A 310 -28.77 -13.83 -2.32
N ASP A 311 -28.78 -14.92 -3.10
CA ASP A 311 -29.69 -16.05 -2.91
C ASP A 311 -29.45 -16.74 -1.56
N ASP A 312 -28.20 -17.02 -1.19
CA ASP A 312 -27.84 -17.65 0.09
C ASP A 312 -28.25 -16.78 1.28
N LEU A 313 -28.14 -15.46 1.16
CA LEU A 313 -28.57 -14.51 2.19
C LEU A 313 -30.09 -14.20 2.16
N ASN A 314 -30.86 -14.80 1.26
CA ASN A 314 -32.27 -14.47 1.02
C ASN A 314 -32.49 -12.95 0.77
N LYS A 315 -31.61 -12.32 -0.01
CA LYS A 315 -31.65 -10.89 -0.35
C LYS A 315 -31.69 -10.68 -1.85
N THR A 316 -32.19 -9.51 -2.26
CA THR A 316 -32.14 -9.11 -3.67
C THR A 316 -30.72 -8.64 -4.05
N PRO A 317 -30.34 -8.72 -5.35
CA PRO A 317 -29.06 -8.16 -5.83
C PRO A 317 -28.84 -6.69 -5.47
N GLN A 318 -29.91 -5.88 -5.42
CA GLN A 318 -29.84 -4.47 -5.02
C GLN A 318 -29.47 -4.32 -3.53
N GLN A 319 -30.03 -5.17 -2.66
CA GLN A 319 -29.72 -5.14 -1.22
C GLN A 319 -28.28 -5.52 -0.92
N VAL A 320 -27.70 -6.45 -1.66
CA VAL A 320 -26.30 -6.86 -1.49
C VAL A 320 -25.30 -5.95 -2.21
N SER A 321 -25.75 -5.13 -3.15
CA SER A 321 -24.88 -4.25 -3.96
C SER A 321 -24.12 -3.24 -3.10
N SER A 322 -24.76 -2.62 -2.12
CA SER A 322 -24.13 -1.66 -1.20
C SER A 322 -23.10 -2.35 -0.30
N ILE A 323 -23.39 -3.55 0.17
CA ILE A 323 -22.49 -4.38 0.98
C ILE A 323 -21.25 -4.74 0.14
N ARG A 324 -21.49 -5.29 -1.06
CA ARG A 324 -20.43 -5.61 -2.03
C ARG A 324 -19.54 -4.40 -2.33
N SER A 325 -20.15 -3.23 -2.61
CA SER A 325 -19.40 -2.00 -2.91
C SER A 325 -18.56 -1.54 -1.74
N ARG A 326 -19.02 -1.72 -0.51
CA ARG A 326 -18.23 -1.42 0.70
C ARG A 326 -17.05 -2.38 0.84
N LEU A 327 -17.27 -3.69 0.71
CA LEU A 327 -16.21 -4.70 0.81
C LEU A 327 -15.13 -4.53 -0.27
N LEU A 328 -15.51 -4.12 -1.49
CA LEU A 328 -14.59 -3.74 -2.56
C LEU A 328 -13.77 -2.50 -2.20
N ARG A 329 -14.41 -1.46 -1.63
CA ARG A 329 -13.70 -0.25 -1.18
C ARG A 329 -12.68 -0.54 -0.08
N GLU A 330 -13.03 -1.40 0.86
CA GLU A 330 -12.11 -1.86 1.92
C GLU A 330 -11.05 -2.85 1.40
N SER A 331 -11.12 -3.24 0.12
CA SER A 331 -10.23 -4.23 -0.50
C SER A 331 -10.18 -5.58 0.25
N ILE A 332 -11.29 -5.97 0.87
CA ILE A 332 -11.47 -7.29 1.50
C ILE A 332 -11.82 -8.32 0.44
N ILE A 333 -12.59 -7.89 -0.55
CA ILE A 333 -12.92 -8.67 -1.74
C ILE A 333 -12.47 -7.92 -2.99
N GLU A 334 -12.33 -8.64 -4.08
CA GLU A 334 -12.08 -8.12 -5.43
C GLU A 334 -13.13 -8.61 -6.41
N ALA A 335 -13.20 -7.98 -7.58
CA ALA A 335 -14.10 -8.35 -8.67
C ALA A 335 -13.28 -8.87 -9.85
N PRO A 336 -12.93 -10.17 -9.89
CA PRO A 336 -12.07 -10.74 -10.93
C PRO A 336 -12.72 -10.69 -12.33
N SER A 337 -14.06 -10.65 -12.38
CA SER A 337 -14.82 -10.46 -13.61
C SER A 337 -16.22 -9.93 -13.30
N TYR A 338 -16.97 -9.54 -14.34
CA TYR A 338 -18.33 -9.05 -14.18
C TYR A 338 -19.21 -10.04 -13.40
N GLY A 339 -19.89 -9.54 -12.38
CA GLY A 339 -20.81 -10.32 -11.53
C GLY A 339 -20.14 -11.30 -10.56
N LYS A 340 -18.82 -11.44 -10.56
CA LYS A 340 -18.08 -12.29 -9.64
C LYS A 340 -17.38 -11.50 -8.55
N VAL A 341 -17.15 -12.16 -7.43
CA VAL A 341 -16.37 -11.69 -6.29
C VAL A 341 -15.44 -12.79 -5.80
N SER A 342 -14.26 -12.41 -5.35
CA SER A 342 -13.29 -13.30 -4.69
C SER A 342 -12.68 -12.61 -3.46
N PHE A 343 -12.12 -13.40 -2.56
CA PHE A 343 -11.37 -12.86 -1.44
C PHE A 343 -10.05 -12.25 -1.93
N ALA A 344 -9.78 -11.00 -1.54
CA ALA A 344 -8.56 -10.29 -1.88
C ALA A 344 -7.42 -10.53 -0.86
N ILE A 345 -7.77 -10.99 0.34
CA ILE A 345 -6.84 -11.25 1.45
C ILE A 345 -6.59 -12.76 1.54
N PRO A 346 -5.34 -13.22 1.48
CA PRO A 346 -5.01 -14.63 1.68
C PRO A 346 -5.59 -15.20 2.98
N TYR A 347 -5.94 -16.47 2.97
CA TYR A 347 -6.49 -17.18 4.14
C TYR A 347 -7.80 -16.65 4.72
N MET A 348 -8.37 -15.58 4.18
CA MET A 348 -9.64 -15.01 4.67
C MET A 348 -10.76 -16.04 4.66
N ARG A 349 -10.89 -16.82 3.57
CA ARG A 349 -11.92 -17.87 3.46
C ARG A 349 -11.75 -18.94 4.54
N ASP A 350 -10.52 -19.40 4.74
CA ASP A 350 -10.25 -20.46 5.71
C ASP A 350 -10.54 -19.96 7.13
N TYR A 351 -10.09 -18.74 7.44
CA TYR A 351 -10.36 -18.09 8.72
C TYR A 351 -11.87 -17.97 9.01
N LEU A 352 -12.65 -17.50 8.03
CA LEU A 352 -14.10 -17.36 8.17
C LEU A 352 -14.80 -18.72 8.39
N ASN A 353 -14.33 -19.78 7.72
CA ASN A 353 -14.88 -21.13 7.92
C ASN A 353 -14.48 -21.71 9.28
N GLU A 354 -13.25 -21.50 9.74
CA GLU A 354 -12.74 -21.97 11.03
C GLU A 354 -13.46 -21.27 12.21
N HIS A 355 -13.81 -19.97 12.08
CA HIS A 355 -14.42 -19.16 13.14
C HIS A 355 -15.91 -18.87 12.88
N LYS A 356 -16.56 -19.64 11.98
CA LYS A 356 -17.93 -19.38 11.55
C LYS A 356 -18.93 -19.25 12.71
N ALA A 357 -18.88 -20.19 13.65
CA ALA A 357 -19.83 -20.23 14.78
C ALA A 357 -19.67 -19.00 15.72
N GLU A 358 -18.43 -18.54 15.93
CA GLU A 358 -18.13 -17.38 16.76
C GLU A 358 -18.64 -16.09 16.08
N LEU A 359 -18.32 -15.94 14.78
CA LEU A 359 -18.73 -14.77 14.00
C LEU A 359 -20.25 -14.71 13.79
N GLU A 360 -20.94 -15.84 13.65
CA GLU A 360 -22.41 -15.90 13.58
C GLU A 360 -23.07 -15.51 14.91
N ALA A 361 -22.44 -15.79 16.04
CA ALA A 361 -22.96 -15.40 17.35
C ALA A 361 -22.86 -13.90 17.64
N GLU A 362 -22.02 -13.17 16.90
CA GLU A 362 -21.84 -11.71 17.01
C GLU A 362 -22.74 -10.93 16.03
N LEU A 363 -23.47 -11.60 15.10
CA LEU A 363 -24.38 -11.00 14.12
C LEU A 363 -25.78 -10.74 14.68
#